data_b453fcc31b4736986d43c43ba13e04e9
#
_entry.id   b453fcc31b4736986d43c43ba13e04e9
#
_cell.length_a   1.000
_cell.length_b   1.000
_cell.length_c   1.000
_cell.angle_alpha   90.00
_cell.angle_beta   90.00
_cell.angle_gamma   90.00
#
_symmetry.space_group_name_H-M   'P 1'
#
loop_
_entity.id
_entity.type
_entity.pdbx_description
1 polymer ?
#
loop_
_entity_poly.entity_id
_entity_poly.type
_entity_poly.pdbx_seq_one_letter_code
_entity_poly.pdbx_strand_id
1 'polypeptide(L)'
;MKTRAWLTVVVSAVAAASVWALSPLLAGHREPWDADGFFYVVALVVAGSVAGLLVPRPLWAHYLGALVGQLGYEVLFLPIGPLFVLGAAFLLGYSLIFLAAAALAAFIRARLGSRSGHA
;
A
#
# COMPACT_ATOMS: atom_id res chain seq x y z
N MET A 1 -17.48 5.45 -13.20
CA MET A 1 -17.03 5.68 -11.83
C MET A 1 -16.84 4.41 -11.02
N LYS A 2 -17.85 3.53 -11.01
CA LYS A 2 -17.75 2.26 -10.29
C LYS A 2 -16.64 1.36 -10.83
N THR A 3 -16.40 1.43 -12.14
CA THR A 3 -15.37 0.61 -12.78
C THR A 3 -13.96 0.96 -12.36
N ARG A 4 -13.74 2.18 -11.86
CA ARG A 4 -12.41 2.63 -11.45
C ARG A 4 -12.03 2.23 -10.04
N ALA A 5 -13.01 1.89 -9.21
CA ALA A 5 -12.72 1.45 -7.84
C ALA A 5 -11.91 0.15 -7.86
N TRP A 6 -12.26 -0.81 -8.71
CA TRP A 6 -11.52 -2.07 -8.79
C TRP A 6 -10.08 -1.85 -9.30
N LEU A 7 -9.90 -0.89 -10.20
CA LEU A 7 -8.57 -0.56 -10.69
C LEU A 7 -7.69 -0.02 -9.55
N THR A 8 -8.26 0.86 -8.73
CA THR A 8 -7.55 1.39 -7.56
C THR A 8 -7.21 0.28 -6.57
N VAL A 9 -8.14 -0.64 -6.33
CA VAL A 9 -7.87 -1.80 -5.47
C VAL A 9 -6.72 -2.63 -6.02
N VAL A 10 -6.74 -2.93 -7.32
CA VAL A 10 -5.69 -3.75 -7.95
C VAL A 10 -4.33 -3.06 -7.89
N VAL A 11 -4.27 -1.77 -8.26
CA VAL A 11 -3.01 -1.03 -8.23
C VAL A 11 -2.45 -0.96 -6.82
N SER A 12 -3.30 -0.67 -5.85
CA SER A 12 -2.88 -0.60 -4.44
C SER A 12 -2.45 -1.96 -3.92
N ALA A 13 -3.16 -3.03 -4.29
CA ALA A 13 -2.80 -4.38 -3.88
C ALA A 13 -1.43 -4.78 -4.44
N VAL A 14 -1.18 -4.49 -5.71
CA VAL A 14 0.11 -4.78 -6.34
C VAL A 14 1.23 -3.96 -5.69
N ALA A 15 0.98 -2.67 -5.46
CA ALA A 15 1.98 -1.81 -4.83
C ALA A 15 2.32 -2.28 -3.42
N ALA A 16 1.31 -2.60 -2.61
CA ALA A 16 1.53 -3.06 -1.24
C ALA A 16 2.17 -4.46 -1.20
N ALA A 17 1.72 -5.37 -2.05
CA ALA A 17 2.32 -6.70 -2.15
C ALA A 17 3.78 -6.62 -2.59
N SER A 18 4.13 -5.64 -3.41
CA SER A 18 5.51 -5.43 -3.85
C SER A 18 6.45 -5.10 -2.68
N VAL A 19 5.95 -4.40 -1.66
CA VAL A 19 6.72 -4.13 -0.44
C VAL A 19 7.17 -5.45 0.18
N TRP A 20 6.25 -6.40 0.30
CA TRP A 20 6.54 -7.72 0.87
C TRP A 20 7.44 -8.55 -0.05
N ALA A 21 7.16 -8.53 -1.35
CA ALA A 21 7.95 -9.28 -2.32
C ALA A 21 9.40 -8.81 -2.37
N LEU A 22 9.62 -7.51 -2.24
CA LEU A 22 10.95 -6.92 -2.29
C LEU A 22 11.67 -6.91 -0.93
N SER A 23 10.96 -7.18 0.16
CA SER A 23 11.53 -7.15 1.49
C SER A 23 12.79 -8.02 1.64
N PRO A 24 12.79 -9.30 1.17
CA PRO A 24 14.02 -10.11 1.28
C PRO A 24 15.20 -9.52 0.54
N LEU A 25 14.97 -8.87 -0.61
CA LEU A 25 16.04 -8.30 -1.42
C LEU A 25 16.54 -6.97 -0.86
N LEU A 26 15.63 -6.13 -0.38
CA LEU A 26 15.99 -4.77 0.04
C LEU A 26 16.36 -4.68 1.52
N ALA A 27 15.75 -5.51 2.36
CA ALA A 27 15.90 -5.44 3.80
C ALA A 27 16.42 -6.74 4.43
N GLY A 28 16.49 -7.83 3.67
CA GLY A 28 16.97 -9.11 4.16
C GLY A 28 16.00 -9.88 5.04
N HIS A 29 14.73 -9.45 5.09
CA HIS A 29 13.70 -10.09 5.91
C HIS A 29 12.51 -10.45 5.04
N ARG A 30 11.94 -11.62 5.26
CA ARG A 30 10.73 -12.06 4.54
C ARG A 30 9.55 -11.15 4.83
N GLU A 31 9.43 -10.72 6.06
CA GLU A 31 8.35 -9.84 6.51
C GLU A 31 8.93 -8.45 6.70
N PRO A 32 8.40 -7.44 5.99
CA PRO A 32 8.98 -6.09 6.05
C PRO A 32 8.96 -5.48 7.46
N TRP A 33 8.01 -5.87 8.30
CA TRP A 33 7.95 -5.35 9.66
C TRP A 33 9.06 -5.89 10.57
N ASP A 34 9.75 -6.96 10.18
CA ASP A 34 10.89 -7.49 10.90
C ASP A 34 12.20 -6.79 10.55
N ALA A 35 12.18 -5.95 9.51
CA ALA A 35 13.36 -5.23 9.08
C ALA A 35 13.74 -4.16 10.09
N ASP A 36 15.02 -3.94 10.24
CA ASP A 36 15.54 -2.91 11.13
C ASP A 36 15.19 -1.50 10.61
N GLY A 37 15.05 -0.57 11.55
CA GLY A 37 14.81 0.83 11.23
C GLY A 37 13.42 1.08 10.68
N PHE A 38 13.33 1.94 9.68
CA PHE A 38 12.06 2.41 9.16
C PHE A 38 11.70 1.82 7.80
N PHE A 39 12.34 0.71 7.41
CA PHE A 39 12.14 0.16 6.07
C PHE A 39 10.67 -0.01 5.72
N TYR A 40 9.89 -0.67 6.59
CA TYR A 40 8.49 -0.97 6.29
C TYR A 40 7.66 0.31 6.14
N VAL A 41 7.83 1.25 7.06
CA VAL A 41 7.09 2.52 7.00
C VAL A 41 7.45 3.28 5.73
N VAL A 42 8.73 3.43 5.43
CA VAL A 42 9.18 4.13 4.23
C VAL A 42 8.67 3.44 2.97
N ALA A 43 8.75 2.11 2.93
CA ALA A 43 8.28 1.36 1.77
C ALA A 43 6.77 1.52 1.56
N LEU A 44 5.99 1.52 2.64
CA LEU A 44 4.54 1.75 2.53
C LEU A 44 4.24 3.18 2.08
N VAL A 45 5.00 4.16 2.54
CA VAL A 45 4.84 5.55 2.10
C VAL A 45 5.13 5.67 0.61
N VAL A 46 6.23 5.06 0.15
CA VAL A 46 6.58 5.09 -1.27
C VAL A 46 5.51 4.38 -2.11
N ALA A 47 5.13 3.18 -1.71
CA ALA A 47 4.14 2.39 -2.46
C ALA A 47 2.77 3.10 -2.49
N GLY A 48 2.35 3.64 -1.34
CA GLY A 48 1.08 4.37 -1.26
C GLY A 48 1.11 5.63 -2.12
N SER A 49 2.21 6.36 -2.09
CA SER A 49 2.37 7.57 -2.90
C SER A 49 2.28 7.25 -4.39
N VAL A 50 2.96 6.19 -4.84
CA VAL A 50 2.89 5.75 -6.23
C VAL A 50 1.45 5.41 -6.61
N ALA A 51 0.77 4.63 -5.78
CA ALA A 51 -0.63 4.25 -6.04
C ALA A 51 -1.53 5.48 -6.11
N GLY A 52 -1.35 6.43 -5.19
CA GLY A 52 -2.15 7.65 -5.15
C GLY A 52 -1.92 8.55 -6.37
N LEU A 53 -0.69 8.58 -6.88
CA LEU A 53 -0.38 9.33 -8.09
C LEU A 53 -0.96 8.67 -9.34
N LEU A 54 -0.96 7.34 -9.39
CA LEU A 54 -1.44 6.60 -10.56
C LEU A 54 -2.96 6.55 -10.62
N VAL A 55 -3.62 6.26 -9.49
CA VAL A 55 -5.08 6.11 -9.42
C VAL A 55 -5.56 6.80 -8.13
N PRO A 56 -5.83 8.12 -8.20
CA PRO A 56 -6.08 8.89 -6.97
C PRO A 56 -7.37 8.57 -6.24
N ARG A 57 -8.36 7.99 -6.90
CA ARG A 57 -9.68 7.76 -6.28
C ARG A 57 -10.24 6.40 -6.62
N PRO A 58 -11.12 5.86 -5.76
CA PRO A 58 -11.55 6.39 -4.46
C PRO A 58 -10.55 6.05 -3.36
N LEU A 59 -10.49 6.87 -2.32
CA LEU A 59 -9.50 6.69 -1.25
C LEU A 59 -9.68 5.38 -0.48
N TRP A 60 -10.93 4.95 -0.22
CA TRP A 60 -11.17 3.70 0.50
C TRP A 60 -10.57 2.49 -0.22
N ALA A 61 -10.50 2.58 -1.56
CA ALA A 61 -9.96 1.49 -2.36
C ALA A 61 -8.45 1.33 -2.16
N HIS A 62 -7.73 2.41 -1.84
CA HIS A 62 -6.32 2.33 -1.49
C HIS A 62 -6.11 1.52 -0.22
N TYR A 63 -6.94 1.77 0.79
CA TYR A 63 -6.86 1.02 2.04
C TYR A 63 -7.19 -0.46 1.82
N LEU A 64 -8.30 -0.72 1.16
CA LEU A 64 -8.72 -2.10 0.89
C LEU A 64 -7.67 -2.83 0.06
N GLY A 65 -7.14 -2.18 -0.98
CA GLY A 65 -6.11 -2.76 -1.82
C GLY A 65 -4.85 -3.08 -1.04
N ALA A 66 -4.38 -2.15 -0.21
CA ALA A 66 -3.19 -2.37 0.60
C ALA A 66 -3.38 -3.54 1.55
N LEU A 67 -4.54 -3.62 2.19
CA LEU A 67 -4.85 -4.70 3.12
C LEU A 67 -4.90 -6.05 2.39
N VAL A 68 -5.65 -6.11 1.29
CA VAL A 68 -5.80 -7.34 0.49
C VAL A 68 -4.46 -7.78 -0.09
N GLY A 69 -3.67 -6.84 -0.61
CA GLY A 69 -2.37 -7.15 -1.20
C GLY A 69 -1.40 -7.76 -0.18
N GLN A 70 -1.33 -7.15 1.00
CA GLN A 70 -0.44 -7.65 2.04
C GLN A 70 -0.91 -8.98 2.62
N LEU A 71 -2.21 -9.09 2.94
CA LEU A 71 -2.77 -10.35 3.43
C LEU A 71 -2.65 -11.45 2.38
N GLY A 72 -2.94 -11.11 1.13
CA GLY A 72 -2.85 -12.07 0.03
C GLY A 72 -1.43 -12.60 -0.14
N TYR A 73 -0.45 -11.71 -0.09
CA TYR A 73 0.94 -12.14 -0.17
C TYR A 73 1.30 -13.07 0.97
N GLU A 74 0.92 -12.69 2.20
CA GLU A 74 1.22 -13.47 3.39
C GLU A 74 0.60 -14.87 3.29
N VAL A 75 -0.67 -14.96 2.89
CA VAL A 75 -1.37 -16.24 2.77
C VAL A 75 -0.78 -17.12 1.67
N LEU A 76 -0.41 -16.52 0.53
CA LEU A 76 0.04 -17.28 -0.64
C LEU A 76 1.51 -17.68 -0.56
N PHE A 77 2.36 -16.88 0.04
CA PHE A 77 3.81 -17.06 -0.06
C PHE A 77 4.53 -17.27 1.26
N LEU A 78 3.89 -16.98 2.38
CA LEU A 78 4.53 -17.12 3.68
C LEU A 78 3.83 -18.20 4.52
N PRO A 79 4.56 -18.85 5.44
CA PRO A 79 3.93 -19.84 6.31
C PRO A 79 2.96 -19.17 7.27
N ILE A 80 1.79 -19.79 7.42
CA ILE A 80 0.76 -19.32 8.34
C ILE A 80 0.98 -20.03 9.68
N GLY A 81 1.26 -19.24 10.72
CA GLY A 81 1.48 -19.76 12.06
C GLY A 81 0.46 -19.23 13.05
N PRO A 82 0.64 -19.57 14.34
CA PRO A 82 -0.28 -19.11 15.38
C PRO A 82 -0.39 -17.60 15.51
N LEU A 83 0.65 -16.88 15.10
CA LEU A 83 0.67 -15.42 15.18
C LEU A 83 0.05 -14.73 13.95
N PHE A 84 -0.48 -15.52 13.00
CA PHE A 84 -1.07 -14.95 11.79
C PHE A 84 -2.19 -13.96 12.10
N VAL A 85 -3.06 -14.31 13.06
CA VAL A 85 -4.18 -13.44 13.43
C VAL A 85 -3.67 -12.11 13.99
N LEU A 86 -2.62 -12.14 14.81
CA LEU A 86 -2.02 -10.93 15.34
C LEU A 86 -1.41 -10.08 14.20
N GLY A 87 -0.71 -10.74 13.29
CA GLY A 87 -0.15 -10.08 12.10
C GLY A 87 -1.22 -9.42 11.25
N ALA A 88 -2.33 -10.13 11.02
CA ALA A 88 -3.45 -9.57 10.27
C ALA A 88 -4.00 -8.32 10.96
N ALA A 89 -4.08 -8.32 12.29
CA ALA A 89 -4.51 -7.15 13.04
C ALA A 89 -3.55 -5.97 12.84
N PHE A 90 -2.23 -6.23 12.84
CA PHE A 90 -1.25 -5.17 12.57
C PHE A 90 -1.38 -4.61 11.16
N LEU A 91 -1.74 -5.44 10.17
CA LEU A 91 -1.93 -4.96 8.81
C LEU A 91 -3.07 -3.96 8.70
N LEU A 92 -4.08 -4.07 9.55
CA LEU A 92 -5.14 -3.06 9.59
C LEU A 92 -4.55 -1.68 9.90
N GLY A 93 -3.60 -1.61 10.83
CA GLY A 93 -2.93 -0.37 11.19
C GLY A 93 -1.92 0.08 10.15
N TYR A 94 -1.07 -0.81 9.69
CA TYR A 94 -0.05 -0.46 8.70
C TYR A 94 -0.65 -0.02 7.37
N SER A 95 -1.79 -0.59 6.98
CA SER A 95 -2.48 -0.16 5.76
C SER A 95 -2.98 1.28 5.84
N LEU A 96 -3.15 1.81 7.05
CA LEU A 96 -3.47 3.24 7.22
C LEU A 96 -2.31 4.14 6.78
N ILE A 97 -1.07 3.69 6.96
CA ILE A 97 0.11 4.43 6.50
C ILE A 97 0.09 4.52 4.97
N PHE A 98 -0.21 3.40 4.31
CA PHE A 98 -0.37 3.37 2.86
C PHE A 98 -1.47 4.34 2.41
N LEU A 99 -2.62 4.28 3.07
CA LEU A 99 -3.75 5.15 2.76
C LEU A 99 -3.39 6.63 2.92
N ALA A 100 -2.73 6.98 4.02
CA ALA A 100 -2.33 8.37 4.27
C ALA A 100 -1.41 8.89 3.17
N ALA A 101 -0.43 8.07 2.76
CA ALA A 101 0.49 8.43 1.68
C ALA A 101 -0.25 8.57 0.35
N ALA A 102 -1.15 7.63 0.05
CA ALA A 102 -1.94 7.67 -1.18
C ALA A 102 -2.84 8.92 -1.21
N ALA A 103 -3.48 9.23 -0.09
CA ALA A 103 -4.34 10.39 0.01
C ALA A 103 -3.57 11.69 -0.21
N LEU A 104 -2.40 11.80 0.40
CA LEU A 104 -1.55 12.98 0.24
C LEU A 104 -1.07 13.11 -1.21
N ALA A 105 -0.62 12.01 -1.80
CA ALA A 105 -0.18 12.01 -3.19
C ALA A 105 -1.32 12.38 -4.16
N ALA A 106 -2.52 11.84 -3.91
CA ALA A 106 -3.70 12.17 -4.71
C ALA A 106 -4.07 13.64 -4.58
N PHE A 107 -3.96 14.17 -3.37
CA PHE A 107 -4.22 15.60 -3.12
C PHE A 107 -3.24 16.47 -3.88
N ILE A 108 -1.95 16.14 -3.81
CA ILE A 108 -0.90 16.90 -4.52
C ILE A 108 -1.15 16.83 -6.02
N ARG A 109 -1.47 15.65 -6.56
CA ARG A 109 -1.79 15.50 -7.96
C ARG A 109 -2.95 16.39 -8.39
N ALA A 110 -4.01 16.41 -7.58
CA ALA A 110 -5.18 17.23 -7.88
C ALA A 110 -4.83 18.72 -7.89
N ARG A 111 -3.98 19.16 -6.96
CA ARG A 111 -3.56 20.57 -6.91
C ARG A 111 -2.71 20.95 -8.10
N LEU A 112 -1.78 20.08 -8.48
CA LEU A 112 -0.93 20.34 -9.65
C LEU A 112 -1.76 20.32 -10.95
N GLY A 113 -2.69 19.37 -11.05
CA GLY A 113 -3.59 19.31 -12.20
C GLY A 113 -4.46 20.55 -12.33
N SER A 114 -4.98 21.05 -11.20
CA SER A 114 -5.78 22.27 -11.18
C SER A 114 -4.98 23.46 -11.64
N ARG A 115 -3.73 23.59 -11.19
CA ARG A 115 -2.84 24.67 -11.63
C ARG A 115 -2.56 24.60 -13.10
N SER A 116 -2.26 23.40 -13.62
CA SER A 116 -2.02 23.20 -15.05
C SER A 116 -3.24 23.51 -15.87
N GLY A 117 -4.43 23.21 -15.36
CA GLY A 117 -5.68 23.48 -16.05
C GLY A 117 -5.99 24.94 -16.21
N HIS A 118 -5.40 25.80 -15.37
CA HIS A 118 -5.61 27.25 -15.42
C HIS A 118 -4.52 27.98 -16.22
N ALA A 119 -3.49 27.28 -16.56
CA ALA A 119 -2.45 27.84 -17.40
C ALA A 119 -2.86 27.81 -18.88
#